data_10491d2b98a238aac29ab772a4f1014c
#
_entry.id   10491d2b98a238aac29ab772a4f1014c
#
_cell.length_a   1.000
_cell.length_b   1.000
_cell.length_c   1.000
_cell.angle_alpha   90.00
_cell.angle_beta   90.00
_cell.angle_gamma   90.00
#
_symmetry.space_group_name_H-M   'P 1'
#
loop_
_entity.id
_entity.type
_entity.pdbx_description
1 polymer ?
#
loop_
_entity_poly.entity_id
_entity_poly.type
_entity_poly.pdbx_seq_one_letter_code
_entity_poly.pdbx_strand_id
1 'polypeptide(L)' 'MTEVKKELTKDLLALSFKELIMKMPFEKITVKMITDGADVIRPTFYKHFQDKYEIIE' A
#
# COMPACT_ATOMS: atom_id res chain seq x y z
N MET A 1 1.56 -6.12 22.17
CA MET A 1 1.94 -6.14 21.29
C MET A 1 1.48 -6.92 20.32
N THR A 2 0.76 -7.52 20.27
CA THR A 2 0.37 -8.30 19.35
C THR A 2 -0.75 -7.97 18.60
N GLU A 3 -1.47 -7.01 18.86
CA GLU A 3 -2.57 -6.67 18.12
C GLU A 3 -2.26 -6.14 16.82
N VAL A 4 -1.12 -6.05 16.41
CA VAL A 4 -0.88 -5.46 15.11
C VAL A 4 -1.29 -6.36 14.00
N LYS A 5 -1.72 -7.57 14.22
CA LYS A 5 -2.18 -8.35 13.16
C LYS A 5 -3.18 -7.72 12.30
N LYS A 6 -4.10 -7.04 12.79
CA LYS A 6 -5.07 -6.39 11.99
C LYS A 6 -4.49 -5.35 11.11
N GLU A 7 -3.47 -4.68 11.53
CA GLU A 7 -2.92 -3.62 10.74
C GLU A 7 -1.76 -4.04 9.90
N LEU A 8 -1.38 -5.29 9.93
CA LEU A 8 -0.25 -5.74 9.17
C LEU A 8 -0.39 -5.50 7.69
N THR A 9 -1.54 -5.78 7.12
CA THR A 9 -1.73 -5.58 5.69
C THR A 9 -1.59 -4.11 5.34
N LYS A 10 -2.13 -3.24 6.16
CA LYS A 10 -2.06 -1.84 5.91
C LYS A 10 -0.60 -1.40 5.97
N ASP A 11 0.17 -1.92 6.90
CA ASP A 11 1.57 -1.58 7.02
C ASP A 11 2.36 -2.08 5.82
N LEU A 12 2.03 -3.26 5.31
CA LEU A 12 2.71 -3.78 4.15
C LEU A 12 2.45 -2.92 2.93
N LEU A 13 1.21 -2.45 2.80
CA LEU A 13 0.87 -1.59 1.68
C LEU A 13 1.61 -0.27 1.78
N ALA A 14 1.67 0.28 2.97
CA ALA A 14 2.36 1.55 3.15
C ALA A 14 3.85 1.41 2.88
N LEU A 15 4.43 0.31 3.29
CA LEU A 15 5.84 0.09 3.06
C LEU A 15 6.12 -0.08 1.58
N SER A 16 5.26 -0.81 0.87
CA SER A 16 5.42 -1.00 -0.54
C SER A 16 5.37 0.35 -1.26
N PHE A 17 4.41 1.18 -0.87
CA PHE A 17 4.26 2.49 -1.47
C PHE A 17 5.51 3.34 -1.20
N LYS A 18 6.03 3.28 0.01
CA LYS A 18 7.18 4.04 0.36
C LYS A 18 8.38 3.66 -0.50
N GLU A 19 8.56 2.38 -0.73
CA GLU A 19 9.64 1.93 -1.56
C GLU A 19 9.48 2.38 -3.00
N LEU A 20 8.26 2.40 -3.50
CA LEU A 20 8.03 2.81 -4.86
C LEU A 20 8.31 4.28 -5.05
N ILE A 21 7.94 5.08 -4.07
CA ILE A 21 8.15 6.51 -4.17
C ILE A 21 9.63 6.85 -4.19
N MET A 22 10.47 5.98 -3.67
CA MET A 22 11.89 6.22 -3.70
C MET A 22 12.48 5.89 -5.07
N LYS A 23 11.74 5.17 -5.88
CA LYS A 23 12.22 4.77 -7.18
C LYS A 23 11.58 5.52 -8.32
N MET A 24 10.40 6.01 -8.13
CA MET A 24 9.70 6.69 -9.21
C MET A 24 8.72 7.71 -8.66
N PRO A 25 8.31 8.67 -9.46
CA PRO A 25 7.41 9.72 -8.98
C PRO A 25 6.03 9.17 -8.68
N PHE A 26 5.36 9.80 -7.74
CA PHE A 26 4.03 9.39 -7.33
C PHE A 26 3.08 9.20 -8.50
N GLU A 27 3.15 10.08 -9.47
CA GLU A 27 2.25 10.02 -10.60
C GLU A 27 2.35 8.74 -11.37
N LYS A 28 3.48 8.07 -11.32
CA LYS A 28 3.64 6.83 -12.05
C LYS A 28 3.32 5.62 -11.22
N ILE A 29 3.07 5.79 -9.95
CA ILE A 29 2.74 4.67 -9.08
C ILE A 29 1.28 4.34 -9.20
N THR A 30 0.93 3.06 -9.35
CA THR A 30 -0.45 2.65 -9.46
C THR A 30 -0.79 1.70 -8.33
N VAL A 31 -2.08 1.50 -8.09
CA VAL A 31 -2.52 0.58 -7.05
C VAL A 31 -1.99 -0.81 -7.33
N LYS A 32 -1.97 -1.20 -8.60
CA LYS A 32 -1.47 -2.50 -8.95
C LYS A 32 -0.03 -2.67 -8.51
N MET A 33 0.80 -1.66 -8.70
CA MET A 33 2.19 -1.73 -8.31
C MET A 33 2.33 -1.83 -6.81
N ILE A 34 1.51 -1.10 -6.09
CA ILE A 34 1.57 -1.12 -4.63
C ILE A 34 1.17 -2.49 -4.11
N THR A 35 0.09 -3.05 -4.64
CA THR A 35 -0.38 -4.34 -4.16
C THR A 35 0.56 -5.45 -4.56
N ASP A 36 1.14 -5.36 -5.75
CA ASP A 36 2.10 -6.37 -6.18
C ASP A 36 3.32 -6.35 -5.27
N GLY A 37 3.77 -5.18 -4.90
CA GLY A 37 4.94 -5.06 -4.04
C GLY A 37 4.67 -5.56 -2.64
N ALA A 38 3.44 -5.46 -2.19
CA ALA A 38 3.08 -5.89 -0.85
C ALA A 38 2.55 -7.31 -0.83
N ASP A 39 2.42 -7.91 -2.01
CA ASP A 39 1.89 -9.27 -2.13
C ASP A 39 0.46 -9.32 -1.59
N VAL A 40 -0.33 -8.35 -1.95
CA VAL A 40 -1.71 -8.22 -1.51
C VAL A 40 -2.59 -8.07 -2.73
N ILE A 41 -3.79 -8.58 -2.71
CA ILE A 41 -4.67 -8.45 -3.88
C ILE A 41 -5.37 -7.10 -3.82
N ARG A 42 -5.77 -6.61 -4.96
CA ARG A 42 -6.40 -5.29 -5.05
C ARG A 42 -7.62 -5.09 -4.18
N PRO A 43 -8.54 -6.05 -4.11
CA PRO A 43 -9.69 -5.84 -3.25
C PRO A 43 -9.30 -5.56 -1.81
N THR A 44 -8.21 -6.16 -1.35
CA THR A 44 -7.75 -5.94 0.01
C THR A 44 -7.24 -4.51 0.18
N PHE A 45 -6.60 -3.98 -0.87
CA PHE A 45 -6.13 -2.61 -0.83
C PHE A 45 -7.31 -1.68 -0.62
N TYR A 46 -8.40 -1.91 -1.37
CA TYR A 46 -9.55 -1.03 -1.30
C TYR A 46 -10.34 -1.15 -0.01
N LYS A 47 -10.02 -2.12 0.80
CA LYS A 47 -10.66 -2.22 2.08
C LYS A 47 -10.02 -1.24 3.04
N HIS A 48 -8.77 -0.86 2.78
CA HIS A 48 -8.04 0.04 3.65
C HIS A 48 -7.93 1.44 3.10
N PHE A 49 -7.86 1.59 1.78
CA PHE A 49 -7.68 2.89 1.14
C PHE A 49 -8.61 3.00 -0.05
N GLN A 50 -9.07 4.20 -0.34
CA GLN A 50 -9.93 4.39 -1.47
C GLN A 50 -9.16 4.44 -2.76
N ASP A 51 -7.96 5.00 -2.74
CA ASP A 51 -7.11 5.04 -3.91
C ASP A 51 -5.70 5.33 -3.45
N LYS A 52 -4.78 5.51 -4.38
CA LYS A 52 -3.40 5.69 -4.00
C LYS A 52 -3.14 7.01 -3.30
N TYR A 53 -4.07 7.94 -3.39
CA TYR A 53 -3.87 9.22 -2.74
C TYR A 53 -4.11 9.11 -1.24
N GLU A 54 -4.93 8.19 -0.83
CA GLU A 54 -5.19 8.03 0.59
C GLU A 54 -4.02 7.44 1.33
N ILE A 55 -3.19 6.69 0.66
CA ILE A 55 -2.09 6.03 1.30
C ILE A 55 -0.99 7.01 1.64
N ILE A 56 -1.01 8.19 1.04
CA ILE A 56 -0.04 9.19 1.30
C ILE A 56 -0.16 9.74 2.67
N GLU A 57 -1.36 9.83 3.18
CA GLU A 57 -1.63 10.43 4.41
C GLU A 57 -0.89 9.94 5.45
#